data_554c4dd99f9c03d37b55fdb4adc87f5b
#
_entry.id   554c4dd99f9c03d37b55fdb4adc87f5b
#
_cell.length_a   1.000
_cell.length_b   1.000
_cell.length_c   1.000
_cell.angle_alpha   90.00
_cell.angle_beta   90.00
_cell.angle_gamma   90.00
#
_symmetry.space_group_name_H-M   'P 1'
#
loop_
_entity.id
_entity.type
_entity.pdbx_description
1 polymer ?
#
loop_
_entity_poly.entity_id
_entity_poly.type
_entity_poly.pdbx_seq_one_letter_code
_entity_poly.pdbx_strand_id
1 'polypeptide(L)'
;NNIRYAAPNIIVLDILDGLYFPPKEFIDAVMDCPEYASEEYKDFIRAYTEHNFWGENKQVIENIETACLLIQQDHNYFKEFVLENKAINIVTKKGSLLNYAIQLKDNEIAEWLIEEKIDINSFDGLELLTALKMNNTRIALQLLRHGIITDGDEMKSNPLLFAIKIGSRELVEELMTKHRHLVAVYTNEYVKNYTILDIAKRYKNDQIIQTVKKYL
;
A
#
# COMPACT_ATOMS: atom_id res chain seq x y z
N ASN A 1 17.65 26.98 11.99
CA ASN A 1 16.90 25.79 11.55
C ASN A 1 15.42 26.04 11.84
N ASN A 2 14.66 26.50 10.85
CA ASN A 2 13.22 26.63 10.99
C ASN A 2 12.58 25.27 10.73
N ILE A 3 12.31 24.51 11.78
CA ILE A 3 11.48 23.32 11.70
C ILE A 3 10.03 23.80 11.81
N ARG A 4 9.20 23.44 10.83
CA ARG A 4 7.76 23.77 10.83
C ARG A 4 6.95 22.49 10.97
N TYR A 5 5.91 22.56 11.77
CA TYR A 5 5.05 21.42 12.10
C TYR A 5 3.64 21.68 11.54
N ALA A 6 3.06 20.67 10.89
CA ALA A 6 1.64 20.64 10.57
C ALA A 6 0.98 19.48 11.32
N ALA A 7 -0.03 19.76 12.10
CA ALA A 7 -0.75 18.74 12.86
C ALA A 7 -2.09 18.41 12.18
N PRO A 8 -2.40 17.13 11.93
CA PRO A 8 -3.75 16.71 11.60
C PRO A 8 -4.72 17.01 12.74
N ASN A 9 -5.98 17.28 12.42
CA ASN A 9 -7.03 17.60 13.40
C ASN A 9 -7.18 16.54 14.52
N ILE A 10 -6.83 15.28 14.24
CA ILE A 10 -6.86 14.19 15.22
C ILE A 10 -5.88 14.41 16.39
N ILE A 11 -4.70 15.01 16.12
CA ILE A 11 -3.71 15.30 17.17
C ILE A 11 -4.24 16.37 18.13
N VAL A 12 -5.07 17.30 17.65
CA VAL A 12 -5.68 18.32 18.51
C VAL A 12 -6.63 17.67 19.53
N LEU A 13 -7.39 16.66 19.13
CA LEU A 13 -8.28 15.91 20.01
C LEU A 13 -7.47 15.12 21.05
N ASP A 14 -6.40 14.45 20.65
CA ASP A 14 -5.52 13.72 21.56
C ASP A 14 -4.84 14.64 22.60
N ILE A 15 -4.51 15.88 22.21
CA ILE A 15 -3.99 16.89 23.13
C ILE A 15 -5.07 17.32 24.14
N LEU A 16 -6.29 17.59 23.67
CA LEU A 16 -7.42 18.01 24.51
C LEU A 16 -7.82 16.92 25.50
N ASP A 17 -7.74 15.67 25.11
CA ASP A 17 -8.05 14.51 25.95
C ASP A 17 -6.88 14.09 26.86
N GLY A 18 -5.73 14.80 26.79
CA GLY A 18 -4.55 14.51 27.60
C GLY A 18 -3.81 13.23 27.21
N LEU A 19 -4.07 12.70 26.04
CA LEU A 19 -3.44 11.47 25.51
C LEU A 19 -2.10 11.74 24.83
N TYR A 20 -1.85 12.97 24.41
CA TYR A 20 -0.61 13.39 23.77
C TYR A 20 -0.13 14.75 24.29
N PHE A 21 1.15 14.82 24.68
CA PHE A 21 1.84 16.04 25.04
C PHE A 21 2.87 16.39 23.95
N PRO A 22 2.58 17.37 23.09
CA PRO A 22 3.50 17.72 22.02
C PRO A 22 4.80 18.33 22.58
N PRO A 23 5.94 18.16 21.89
CA PRO A 23 7.18 18.84 22.23
C PRO A 23 7.00 20.36 22.27
N LYS A 24 7.82 21.02 23.09
CA LYS A 24 7.74 22.49 23.26
C LYS A 24 7.92 23.23 21.94
N GLU A 25 8.81 22.74 21.07
CA GLU A 25 9.07 23.30 19.74
C GLU A 25 7.84 23.27 18.85
N PHE A 26 7.00 22.24 18.99
CA PHE A 26 5.72 22.14 18.26
C PHE A 26 4.72 23.16 18.79
N ILE A 27 4.61 23.30 20.12
CA ILE A 27 3.72 24.27 20.76
C ILE A 27 4.11 25.70 20.34
N ASP A 28 5.39 26.04 20.44
CA ASP A 28 5.91 27.34 20.05
C ASP A 28 5.60 27.64 18.57
N ALA A 29 5.80 26.66 17.66
CA ALA A 29 5.50 26.83 16.24
C ALA A 29 4.00 27.03 15.95
N VAL A 30 3.12 26.39 16.72
CA VAL A 30 1.65 26.55 16.59
C VAL A 30 1.23 27.93 17.12
N MET A 31 1.82 28.38 18.22
CA MET A 31 1.50 29.68 18.84
C MET A 31 2.01 30.86 17.99
N ASP A 32 3.09 30.67 17.22
CA ASP A 32 3.64 31.67 16.28
C ASP A 32 2.93 31.67 14.93
N CYS A 33 1.98 30.75 14.69
CA CYS A 33 1.25 30.68 13.44
C CYS A 33 0.20 31.81 13.37
N PRO A 34 0.06 32.54 12.24
CA PRO A 34 -1.01 33.53 12.07
C PRO A 34 -2.40 32.90 12.26
N GLU A 35 -3.35 33.71 12.70
CA GLU A 35 -4.74 33.30 12.92
C GLU A 35 -5.33 32.67 11.65
N TYR A 36 -5.96 31.51 11.80
CA TYR A 36 -6.55 30.75 10.69
C TYR A 36 -7.51 31.62 9.87
N ALA A 37 -7.34 31.56 8.55
CA ALA A 37 -8.10 32.32 7.55
C ALA A 37 -7.84 33.85 7.52
N SER A 38 -6.92 34.41 8.34
CA SER A 38 -6.45 35.78 8.19
C SER A 38 -5.70 35.96 6.85
N GLU A 39 -5.55 37.22 6.39
CA GLU A 39 -4.73 37.49 5.18
C GLU A 39 -3.25 37.09 5.42
N GLU A 40 -2.74 37.34 6.61
CA GLU A 40 -1.39 36.91 7.03
C GLU A 40 -1.24 35.40 6.97
N TYR A 41 -2.25 34.62 7.39
CA TYR A 41 -2.27 33.17 7.28
C TYR A 41 -2.29 32.72 5.80
N LYS A 42 -3.09 33.36 4.96
CA LYS A 42 -3.14 33.06 3.53
C LYS A 42 -1.82 33.37 2.83
N ASP A 43 -1.18 34.48 3.18
CA ASP A 43 0.13 34.85 2.64
C ASP A 43 1.22 33.89 3.17
N PHE A 44 1.15 33.51 4.44
CA PHE A 44 2.03 32.51 5.04
C PHE A 44 1.89 31.15 4.32
N ILE A 45 0.67 30.66 4.11
CA ILE A 45 0.42 29.43 3.38
C ILE A 45 0.86 29.53 1.92
N ARG A 46 0.58 30.68 1.26
CA ARG A 46 1.00 30.92 -0.14
C ARG A 46 2.52 30.89 -0.27
N ALA A 47 3.24 31.65 0.56
CA ALA A 47 4.70 31.66 0.59
C ALA A 47 5.29 30.27 0.92
N TYR A 48 4.62 29.50 1.76
CA TYR A 48 5.02 28.15 2.12
C TYR A 48 4.77 27.16 0.98
N THR A 49 3.64 27.30 0.26
CA THR A 49 3.29 26.44 -0.88
C THR A 49 4.12 26.78 -2.13
N GLU A 50 4.49 28.04 -2.31
CA GLU A 50 5.31 28.48 -3.46
C GLU A 50 6.79 28.06 -3.33
N HIS A 51 7.31 27.86 -2.10
CA HIS A 51 8.75 27.71 -1.90
C HIS A 51 9.25 26.33 -1.50
N ASN A 52 8.46 25.43 -0.90
CA ASN A 52 9.10 24.25 -0.27
C ASN A 52 8.33 22.93 -0.21
N PHE A 53 7.07 22.80 -0.56
CA PHE A 53 6.39 21.51 -0.40
C PHE A 53 5.63 21.04 -1.63
N TRP A 54 5.07 21.96 -2.39
CA TRP A 54 4.25 21.65 -3.55
C TRP A 54 4.98 21.84 -4.89
N GLY A 55 6.06 22.60 -4.94
CA GLY A 55 6.82 22.84 -6.17
C GLY A 55 7.50 21.58 -6.70
N GLU A 56 8.27 20.91 -5.83
CA GLU A 56 8.89 19.62 -6.17
C GLU A 56 7.85 18.49 -6.22
N ASN A 57 6.84 18.51 -5.34
CA ASN A 57 5.78 17.52 -5.34
C ASN A 57 4.77 17.69 -6.49
N LYS A 58 4.58 18.91 -7.00
CA LYS A 58 3.67 19.13 -8.14
C LYS A 58 4.18 18.40 -9.38
N GLN A 59 5.47 18.56 -9.72
CA GLN A 59 6.07 17.87 -10.85
C GLN A 59 6.02 16.35 -10.66
N VAL A 60 6.24 15.88 -9.43
CA VAL A 60 6.15 14.46 -9.07
C VAL A 60 4.71 13.94 -9.28
N ILE A 61 3.70 14.67 -8.82
CA ILE A 61 2.29 14.30 -8.99
C ILE A 61 1.91 14.31 -10.48
N GLU A 62 2.30 15.36 -11.22
CA GLU A 62 2.07 15.46 -12.67
C GLU A 62 2.73 14.30 -13.42
N ASN A 63 3.95 13.92 -13.04
CA ASN A 63 4.65 12.80 -13.64
C ASN A 63 3.93 11.47 -13.40
N ILE A 64 3.35 11.26 -12.21
CA ILE A 64 2.59 10.04 -11.94
C ILE A 64 1.27 10.01 -12.69
N GLU A 65 0.53 11.11 -12.70
CA GLU A 65 -0.73 11.18 -13.44
C GLU A 65 -0.48 10.94 -14.93
N THR A 66 0.60 11.51 -15.48
CA THR A 66 1.05 11.24 -16.84
C THR A 66 1.43 9.78 -17.04
N ALA A 67 2.23 9.20 -16.14
CA ALA A 67 2.61 7.79 -16.21
C ALA A 67 1.37 6.87 -16.16
N CYS A 68 0.41 7.14 -15.28
CA CYS A 68 -0.83 6.37 -15.19
C CYS A 68 -1.67 6.45 -16.48
N LEU A 69 -1.69 7.58 -17.15
CA LEU A 69 -2.36 7.73 -18.46
C LEU A 69 -1.63 6.94 -19.54
N LEU A 70 -0.30 7.00 -19.54
CA LEU A 70 0.54 6.33 -20.54
C LEU A 70 0.44 4.80 -20.48
N ILE A 71 0.25 4.20 -19.29
CA ILE A 71 0.00 2.74 -19.18
C ILE A 71 -1.16 2.33 -20.09
N GLN A 72 -2.20 3.13 -20.19
CA GLN A 72 -3.39 2.81 -20.98
C GLN A 72 -3.25 3.14 -22.47
N GLN A 73 -2.22 3.89 -22.86
CA GLN A 73 -2.06 4.42 -24.20
C GLN A 73 -0.91 3.75 -24.96
N ASP A 74 0.29 3.72 -24.38
CA ASP A 74 1.51 3.23 -25.01
C ASP A 74 2.52 2.75 -23.98
N HIS A 75 2.71 1.43 -23.89
CA HIS A 75 3.64 0.80 -22.95
C HIS A 75 5.10 1.21 -23.18
N ASN A 76 5.52 1.41 -24.43
CA ASN A 76 6.91 1.77 -24.71
C ASN A 76 7.18 3.20 -24.23
N TYR A 77 6.28 4.11 -24.55
CA TYR A 77 6.40 5.48 -24.10
C TYR A 77 6.26 5.60 -22.58
N PHE A 78 5.41 4.79 -21.95
CA PHE A 78 5.34 4.68 -20.49
C PHE A 78 6.69 4.29 -19.89
N LYS A 79 7.33 3.22 -20.42
CA LYS A 79 8.62 2.72 -19.93
C LYS A 79 9.73 3.77 -20.06
N GLU A 80 9.83 4.41 -21.23
CA GLU A 80 10.78 5.52 -21.45
C GLU A 80 10.52 6.68 -20.49
N PHE A 81 9.28 7.14 -20.37
CA PHE A 81 8.91 8.24 -19.48
C PHE A 81 9.27 7.96 -18.02
N VAL A 82 8.97 6.75 -17.51
CA VAL A 82 9.26 6.37 -16.12
C VAL A 82 10.75 6.34 -15.86
N LEU A 83 11.56 5.83 -16.80
CA LEU A 83 13.01 5.76 -16.64
C LEU A 83 13.66 7.14 -16.73
N GLU A 84 13.31 7.96 -17.72
CA GLU A 84 13.83 9.30 -17.90
C GLU A 84 13.55 10.22 -16.70
N ASN A 85 12.35 10.13 -16.14
CA ASN A 85 11.94 10.95 -15.00
C ASN A 85 12.29 10.31 -13.64
N LYS A 86 12.97 9.14 -13.62
CA LYS A 86 13.27 8.37 -12.40
C LYS A 86 12.03 8.14 -11.53
N ALA A 87 10.90 7.90 -12.19
CA ALA A 87 9.58 7.90 -11.57
C ALA A 87 9.16 6.52 -11.01
N ILE A 88 10.01 5.50 -11.12
CA ILE A 88 9.64 4.11 -10.82
C ILE A 88 9.15 3.91 -9.38
N ASN A 89 9.79 4.55 -8.41
CA ASN A 89 9.46 4.44 -6.98
C ASN A 89 8.61 5.62 -6.46
N ILE A 90 8.03 6.38 -7.35
CA ILE A 90 7.16 7.47 -6.93
C ILE A 90 5.82 6.94 -6.47
N VAL A 91 5.35 7.45 -5.33
CA VAL A 91 4.16 6.99 -4.62
C VAL A 91 3.17 8.14 -4.46
N THR A 92 1.90 7.88 -4.71
CA THR A 92 0.81 8.83 -4.42
C THR A 92 -0.10 8.30 -3.33
N LYS A 93 -1.04 9.12 -2.87
CA LYS A 93 -2.15 8.67 -2.00
C LYS A 93 -2.99 7.53 -2.61
N LYS A 94 -2.89 7.31 -3.92
CA LYS A 94 -3.61 6.23 -4.64
C LYS A 94 -2.80 4.94 -4.78
N GLY A 95 -1.53 4.96 -4.38
CA GLY A 95 -0.64 3.82 -4.46
C GLY A 95 0.59 4.05 -5.37
N SER A 96 1.36 2.98 -5.58
CA SER A 96 2.50 2.93 -6.49
C SER A 96 2.03 2.75 -7.94
N LEU A 97 2.94 2.97 -8.90
CA LEU A 97 2.69 2.63 -10.31
C LEU A 97 2.35 1.15 -10.49
N LEU A 98 2.98 0.28 -9.68
CA LEU A 98 2.69 -1.16 -9.69
C LEU A 98 1.26 -1.44 -9.23
N ASN A 99 0.81 -0.81 -8.13
CA ASN A 99 -0.57 -0.98 -7.67
C ASN A 99 -1.57 -0.54 -8.75
N TYR A 100 -1.26 0.53 -9.48
CA TYR A 100 -2.10 1.01 -10.57
C TYR A 100 -2.14 0.03 -11.76
N ALA A 101 -0.98 -0.50 -12.19
CA ALA A 101 -0.89 -1.50 -13.24
C ALA A 101 -1.68 -2.78 -12.87
N ILE A 102 -1.60 -3.22 -11.60
CA ILE A 102 -2.38 -4.37 -11.10
C ILE A 102 -3.88 -4.09 -11.17
N GLN A 103 -4.35 -2.89 -10.80
CA GLN A 103 -5.76 -2.50 -10.87
C GLN A 103 -6.28 -2.49 -12.32
N LEU A 104 -5.47 -2.07 -13.26
CA LEU A 104 -5.78 -2.11 -14.69
C LEU A 104 -5.72 -3.53 -15.28
N LYS A 105 -5.22 -4.51 -14.53
CA LYS A 105 -4.91 -5.88 -14.98
C LYS A 105 -3.87 -5.92 -16.10
N ASP A 106 -3.02 -4.93 -16.16
CA ASP A 106 -1.92 -4.86 -17.10
C ASP A 106 -0.72 -5.64 -16.56
N ASN A 107 -0.69 -6.93 -16.88
CA ASN A 107 0.36 -7.82 -16.40
C ASN A 107 1.72 -7.51 -17.03
N GLU A 108 1.77 -7.02 -18.26
CA GLU A 108 3.03 -6.69 -18.92
C GLU A 108 3.75 -5.56 -18.19
N ILE A 109 3.04 -4.48 -17.91
CA ILE A 109 3.61 -3.34 -17.18
C ILE A 109 3.89 -3.71 -15.72
N ALA A 110 3.00 -4.48 -15.06
CA ALA A 110 3.25 -4.92 -13.69
C ALA A 110 4.53 -5.77 -13.57
N GLU A 111 4.74 -6.71 -14.49
CA GLU A 111 5.95 -7.54 -14.53
C GLU A 111 7.20 -6.72 -14.83
N TRP A 112 7.14 -5.83 -15.81
CA TRP A 112 8.24 -4.94 -16.13
C TRP A 112 8.63 -4.07 -14.92
N LEU A 113 7.68 -3.48 -14.19
CA LEU A 113 7.96 -2.70 -12.98
C LEU A 113 8.65 -3.54 -11.90
N ILE A 114 8.25 -4.81 -11.73
CA ILE A 114 8.89 -5.73 -10.77
C ILE A 114 10.33 -6.05 -11.22
N GLU A 115 10.55 -6.29 -12.51
CA GLU A 115 11.88 -6.55 -13.09
C GLU A 115 12.82 -5.35 -12.96
N GLU A 116 12.30 -4.13 -13.13
CA GLU A 116 13.02 -2.87 -12.89
C GLU A 116 13.21 -2.54 -11.40
N LYS A 117 12.84 -3.47 -10.51
CA LYS A 117 13.05 -3.38 -9.05
C LYS A 117 12.32 -2.22 -8.39
N ILE A 118 11.07 -1.98 -8.80
CA ILE A 118 10.20 -1.09 -8.04
C ILE A 118 10.17 -1.52 -6.56
N ASP A 119 10.10 -0.56 -5.65
CA ASP A 119 9.91 -0.87 -4.22
C ASP A 119 8.50 -1.43 -3.99
N ILE A 120 8.41 -2.77 -4.00
CA ILE A 120 7.17 -3.51 -3.80
C ILE A 120 6.62 -3.43 -2.36
N ASN A 121 7.41 -2.89 -1.43
CA ASN A 121 7.05 -2.80 -0.01
C ASN A 121 6.71 -1.37 0.44
N SER A 122 6.66 -0.40 -0.47
CA SER A 122 6.36 1.01 -0.16
C SER A 122 4.97 1.23 0.47
N PHE A 123 4.06 0.26 0.37
CA PHE A 123 2.72 0.27 0.95
C PHE A 123 2.39 -0.99 1.75
N ASP A 124 3.33 -1.51 2.53
CA ASP A 124 3.10 -2.59 3.50
C ASP A 124 2.26 -3.76 2.97
N GLY A 125 2.51 -4.18 1.73
CA GLY A 125 1.83 -5.31 1.09
C GLY A 125 0.53 -4.97 0.35
N LEU A 126 0.21 -3.68 0.14
CA LEU A 126 -0.99 -3.27 -0.61
C LEU A 126 -1.02 -3.86 -2.02
N GLU A 127 0.12 -3.94 -2.69
CA GLU A 127 0.26 -4.51 -4.03
C GLU A 127 -0.17 -5.98 -4.06
N LEU A 128 0.26 -6.76 -3.07
CA LEU A 128 -0.16 -8.16 -2.94
C LEU A 128 -1.67 -8.26 -2.68
N LEU A 129 -2.18 -7.45 -1.76
CA LEU A 129 -3.60 -7.42 -1.45
C LEU A 129 -4.44 -7.04 -2.68
N THR A 130 -3.99 -6.08 -3.46
CA THR A 130 -4.64 -5.66 -4.70
C THR A 130 -4.63 -6.81 -5.72
N ALA A 131 -3.48 -7.45 -5.94
CA ALA A 131 -3.36 -8.59 -6.85
C ALA A 131 -4.31 -9.73 -6.45
N LEU A 132 -4.39 -10.07 -5.17
CA LEU A 132 -5.29 -11.08 -4.64
C LEU A 132 -6.77 -10.69 -4.81
N LYS A 133 -7.15 -9.46 -4.51
CA LYS A 133 -8.52 -8.94 -4.72
C LYS A 133 -8.94 -8.96 -6.19
N MET A 134 -8.00 -8.67 -7.09
CA MET A 134 -8.23 -8.70 -8.54
C MET A 134 -8.15 -10.11 -9.13
N ASN A 135 -7.94 -11.14 -8.30
CA ASN A 135 -7.71 -12.53 -8.71
C ASN A 135 -6.54 -12.68 -9.70
N ASN A 136 -5.51 -11.85 -9.55
CA ASN A 136 -4.32 -11.86 -10.36
C ASN A 136 -3.25 -12.77 -9.75
N THR A 137 -3.45 -14.09 -9.87
CA THR A 137 -2.57 -15.12 -9.30
C THR A 137 -1.13 -14.99 -9.81
N ARG A 138 -0.95 -14.62 -11.07
CA ARG A 138 0.38 -14.49 -11.70
C ARG A 138 1.21 -13.43 -11.02
N ILE A 139 0.69 -12.22 -10.87
CA ILE A 139 1.39 -11.11 -10.22
C ILE A 139 1.54 -11.38 -8.71
N ALA A 140 0.52 -11.94 -8.04
CA ALA A 140 0.61 -12.29 -6.63
C ALA A 140 1.77 -13.26 -6.35
N LEU A 141 1.98 -14.29 -7.19
CA LEU A 141 3.10 -15.21 -7.08
C LEU A 141 4.45 -14.53 -7.32
N GLN A 142 4.55 -13.64 -8.30
CA GLN A 142 5.77 -12.88 -8.53
C GLN A 142 6.12 -12.00 -7.33
N LEU A 143 5.16 -11.26 -6.78
CA LEU A 143 5.36 -10.44 -5.59
C LEU A 143 5.85 -11.26 -4.39
N LEU A 144 5.24 -12.42 -4.12
CA LEU A 144 5.69 -13.33 -3.07
C LEU A 144 7.12 -13.81 -3.29
N ARG A 145 7.49 -14.16 -4.52
CA ARG A 145 8.85 -14.59 -4.89
C ARG A 145 9.89 -13.48 -4.76
N HIS A 146 9.49 -12.23 -4.91
CA HIS A 146 10.36 -11.05 -4.75
C HIS A 146 10.37 -10.51 -3.32
N GLY A 147 9.71 -11.16 -2.37
CA GLY A 147 9.80 -10.84 -0.95
C GLY A 147 8.90 -9.70 -0.49
N ILE A 148 7.69 -9.60 -1.07
CA ILE A 148 6.69 -8.65 -0.57
C ILE A 148 6.30 -8.96 0.88
N ILE A 149 6.06 -7.90 1.66
CA ILE A 149 5.57 -8.01 3.04
C ILE A 149 4.17 -8.64 3.04
N THR A 150 3.98 -9.63 3.91
CA THR A 150 2.72 -10.38 4.02
C THR A 150 1.97 -10.12 5.33
N ASP A 151 2.56 -9.36 6.25
CA ASP A 151 2.08 -9.04 7.59
C ASP A 151 2.04 -7.53 7.90
N GLY A 152 2.09 -6.70 6.85
CA GLY A 152 2.00 -5.25 6.99
C GLY A 152 0.63 -4.76 7.48
N ASP A 153 0.59 -3.54 8.02
CA ASP A 153 -0.62 -2.93 8.58
C ASP A 153 -1.77 -2.80 7.58
N GLU A 154 -1.47 -2.59 6.30
CA GLU A 154 -2.45 -2.56 5.22
C GLU A 154 -3.05 -3.95 4.95
N MET A 155 -2.34 -5.01 5.30
CA MET A 155 -2.77 -6.40 5.18
C MET A 155 -3.67 -6.81 6.36
N LYS A 156 -4.73 -6.06 6.64
CA LYS A 156 -5.76 -6.43 7.65
C LYS A 156 -6.41 -7.78 7.39
N SER A 157 -6.21 -8.32 6.19
CA SER A 157 -6.72 -9.61 5.76
C SER A 157 -5.57 -10.52 5.40
N ASN A 158 -5.47 -11.66 6.08
CA ASN A 158 -4.44 -12.66 5.83
C ASN A 158 -4.45 -13.12 4.34
N PRO A 159 -3.34 -13.00 3.59
CA PRO A 159 -3.27 -13.36 2.17
C PRO A 159 -3.57 -14.84 1.90
N LEU A 160 -3.32 -15.73 2.85
CA LEU A 160 -3.66 -17.15 2.72
C LEU A 160 -5.17 -17.37 2.63
N LEU A 161 -5.99 -16.54 3.30
CA LEU A 161 -7.45 -16.61 3.17
C LEU A 161 -7.91 -16.25 1.75
N PHE A 162 -7.27 -15.25 1.12
CA PHE A 162 -7.56 -14.91 -0.27
C PHE A 162 -7.14 -16.02 -1.22
N ALA A 163 -5.96 -16.61 -1.03
CA ALA A 163 -5.47 -17.71 -1.86
C ALA A 163 -6.43 -18.92 -1.81
N ILE A 164 -6.93 -19.26 -0.62
CA ILE A 164 -7.94 -20.32 -0.43
C ILE A 164 -9.25 -19.95 -1.13
N LYS A 165 -9.72 -18.71 -0.96
CA LYS A 165 -10.96 -18.22 -1.59
C LYS A 165 -10.88 -18.23 -3.11
N ILE A 166 -9.74 -17.81 -3.67
CA ILE A 166 -9.45 -17.83 -5.11
C ILE A 166 -9.40 -19.28 -5.63
N GLY A 167 -8.99 -20.22 -4.79
CA GLY A 167 -8.79 -21.62 -5.16
C GLY A 167 -7.48 -21.87 -5.91
N SER A 168 -6.49 -21.00 -5.75
CA SER A 168 -5.19 -21.17 -6.36
C SER A 168 -4.30 -22.06 -5.51
N ARG A 169 -4.10 -23.30 -5.96
CA ARG A 169 -3.22 -24.26 -5.29
C ARG A 169 -1.81 -23.71 -5.14
N GLU A 170 -1.26 -23.14 -6.19
CA GLU A 170 0.11 -22.63 -6.21
C GLU A 170 0.33 -21.51 -5.18
N LEU A 171 -0.62 -20.57 -5.08
CA LEU A 171 -0.59 -19.53 -4.04
C LEU A 171 -0.66 -20.12 -2.62
N VAL A 172 -1.54 -21.10 -2.42
CA VAL A 172 -1.67 -21.76 -1.10
C VAL A 172 -0.38 -22.49 -0.73
N GLU A 173 0.23 -23.23 -1.65
CA GLU A 173 1.50 -23.92 -1.45
C GLU A 173 2.64 -22.95 -1.14
N GLU A 174 2.77 -21.85 -1.88
CA GLU A 174 3.77 -20.80 -1.67
C GLU A 174 3.64 -20.17 -0.28
N LEU A 175 2.42 -19.73 0.07
CA LEU A 175 2.14 -19.09 1.35
C LEU A 175 2.30 -20.04 2.54
N MET A 176 1.88 -21.28 2.44
CA MET A 176 2.02 -22.25 3.53
C MET A 176 3.46 -22.75 3.73
N THR A 177 4.29 -22.70 2.70
CA THR A 177 5.70 -23.12 2.77
C THR A 177 6.60 -22.01 3.29
N LYS A 178 6.46 -20.82 2.74
CA LYS A 178 7.39 -19.71 3.00
C LYS A 178 6.88 -18.69 4.02
N HIS A 179 5.57 -18.60 4.22
CA HIS A 179 4.92 -17.64 5.09
C HIS A 179 4.08 -18.32 6.18
N ARG A 180 4.71 -19.25 6.91
CA ARG A 180 4.01 -20.08 7.92
C ARG A 180 3.37 -19.30 9.06
N HIS A 181 3.80 -18.09 9.33
CA HIS A 181 3.16 -17.18 10.30
C HIS A 181 1.69 -16.86 9.93
N LEU A 182 1.32 -17.01 8.64
CA LEU A 182 -0.06 -16.83 8.17
C LEU A 182 -0.99 -18.00 8.53
N VAL A 183 -0.43 -19.14 8.95
CA VAL A 183 -1.20 -20.30 9.40
C VAL A 183 -1.66 -20.03 10.83
N ALA A 184 -2.76 -19.32 10.98
CA ALA A 184 -3.28 -18.89 12.26
C ALA A 184 -4.64 -19.52 12.58
N VAL A 185 -4.99 -19.51 13.88
CA VAL A 185 -6.33 -19.84 14.36
C VAL A 185 -7.10 -18.53 14.50
N TYR A 186 -8.25 -18.44 13.86
CA TYR A 186 -9.08 -17.25 13.85
C TYR A 186 -10.16 -17.33 14.92
N THR A 187 -10.25 -16.28 15.73
CA THR A 187 -11.33 -16.13 16.73
C THR A 187 -11.89 -14.73 16.61
N ASN A 188 -13.20 -14.64 16.46
CA ASN A 188 -13.94 -13.38 16.48
C ASN A 188 -15.26 -13.57 17.26
N GLU A 189 -16.14 -12.57 17.26
CA GLU A 189 -17.43 -12.58 17.97
C GLU A 189 -18.32 -13.77 17.62
N TYR A 190 -18.21 -14.28 16.38
CA TYR A 190 -19.08 -15.30 15.83
C TYR A 190 -18.43 -16.68 15.72
N VAL A 191 -17.09 -16.76 15.70
CA VAL A 191 -16.35 -17.98 15.41
C VAL A 191 -15.16 -18.10 16.36
N LYS A 192 -15.10 -19.20 17.10
CA LYS A 192 -13.97 -19.55 17.99
C LYS A 192 -13.15 -20.67 17.38
N ASN A 193 -11.81 -20.49 17.42
CA ASN A 193 -10.84 -21.51 17.00
C ASN A 193 -11.02 -22.00 15.55
N TYR A 194 -11.35 -21.10 14.63
CA TYR A 194 -11.50 -21.44 13.21
C TYR A 194 -10.12 -21.60 12.58
N THR A 195 -9.82 -22.78 12.11
CA THR A 195 -8.53 -23.09 11.49
C THR A 195 -8.54 -22.78 10.00
N ILE A 196 -7.34 -22.67 9.40
CA ILE A 196 -7.20 -22.57 7.92
C ILE A 196 -7.88 -23.74 7.22
N LEU A 197 -7.85 -24.95 7.81
CA LEU A 197 -8.53 -26.12 7.24
C LEU A 197 -10.06 -25.96 7.24
N ASP A 198 -10.63 -25.37 8.28
CA ASP A 198 -12.08 -25.14 8.36
C ASP A 198 -12.51 -24.11 7.30
N ILE A 199 -11.68 -23.11 7.07
CA ILE A 199 -11.88 -22.12 6.00
C ILE A 199 -11.82 -22.81 4.62
N ALA A 200 -10.82 -23.65 4.37
CA ALA A 200 -10.70 -24.41 3.11
C ALA A 200 -11.94 -25.27 2.86
N LYS A 201 -12.42 -26.00 3.89
CA LYS A 201 -13.65 -26.82 3.81
C LYS A 201 -14.88 -25.97 3.46
N ARG A 202 -14.98 -24.74 4.00
CA ARG A 202 -16.10 -23.82 3.72
C ARG A 202 -16.21 -23.47 2.23
N TYR A 203 -15.07 -23.34 1.54
CA TYR A 203 -15.04 -23.05 0.09
C TYR A 203 -15.26 -24.30 -0.78
N LYS A 204 -15.34 -25.52 -0.19
CA LYS A 204 -15.68 -26.77 -0.87
C LYS A 204 -14.77 -27.10 -2.07
N ASN A 205 -13.51 -26.75 -2.01
CA ASN A 205 -12.51 -27.06 -3.03
C ASN A 205 -11.63 -28.18 -2.52
N ASP A 206 -11.88 -29.42 -2.98
CA ASP A 206 -11.17 -30.61 -2.48
C ASP A 206 -9.65 -30.53 -2.73
N GLN A 207 -9.22 -29.95 -3.87
CA GLN A 207 -7.81 -29.77 -4.17
C GLN A 207 -7.13 -28.86 -3.13
N ILE A 208 -7.77 -27.74 -2.78
CA ILE A 208 -7.27 -26.82 -1.76
C ILE A 208 -7.31 -27.48 -0.37
N ILE A 209 -8.36 -28.22 -0.04
CA ILE A 209 -8.45 -28.94 1.22
C ILE A 209 -7.29 -29.95 1.37
N GLN A 210 -6.97 -30.72 0.33
CA GLN A 210 -5.84 -31.64 0.34
C GLN A 210 -4.50 -30.92 0.43
N THR A 211 -4.36 -29.80 -0.30
CA THR A 211 -3.16 -28.97 -0.21
C THR A 211 -2.96 -28.46 1.21
N VAL A 212 -3.98 -27.87 1.83
CA VAL A 212 -3.89 -27.36 3.20
C VAL A 212 -3.54 -28.47 4.18
N LYS A 213 -4.15 -29.67 4.07
CA LYS A 213 -3.83 -30.82 4.92
C LYS A 213 -2.38 -31.30 4.81
N LYS A 214 -1.79 -31.20 3.62
CA LYS A 214 -0.40 -31.61 3.37
C LYS A 214 0.60 -30.75 4.14
N TYR A 215 0.29 -29.49 4.35
CA TYR A 215 1.21 -28.50 4.93
C TYR A 215 0.90 -28.13 6.39
N LEU A 216 -0.21 -28.62 6.98
CA LEU A 216 -0.50 -28.53 8.41
C LEU A 216 0.26 -29.59 9.20
#